data_8d4ad3463a0395d42c9f4887524971f5
#
_entry.id   8d4ad3463a0395d42c9f4887524971f5
#
_cell.length_a   1.000
_cell.length_b   1.000
_cell.length_c   1.000
_cell.angle_alpha   90.00
_cell.angle_beta   90.00
_cell.angle_gamma   90.00
#
_symmetry.space_group_name_H-M   'P 1'
#
loop_
_entity.id
_entity.type
_entity.pdbx_description
1 polymer ?
#
loop_
_entity_poly.entity_id
_entity_poly.type
_entity_poly.pdbx_seq_one_letter_code
_entity_poly.pdbx_strand_id
1 'polypeptide(L)'
;MTQILPASQHSRRSSLALLAGLLALGSALAPLQAQTGVNTPALAPISQPRGPMLSPAEARAIAKEAWLYAYAPLQGYQTLWNQTQNKAFPGYVGGFNQFRHYARSATPADTDIVTPNNDTPYSWAWLDLRAEPIVLSLPAVAAPRYYVNQWFDLYTHNFAYTGVRSSGRQAGTYLFAGPRWNGTVPKGITKVFRAETDFIGTLTRTQLNGPADIPALQALQAQYTLTPLSRFTGTAAPAAAPAVAWPAWDASKAEGIGFIGYLNALLPFMPTVPSEQAMMTRFARIGIGPGAPFDPDRLDPGLRTAMEEGVASAAKELKAKALTQTSSQGFFGTREELGPDYLTFRSMGALLGIYGNSSEEAMYASQQTGPDGQVLDGRRRWVLRFEPGQLPPVSEFWSVTMYNLPERLLVKNAINRYSIGDRTPGLKLGADGSLEIYIQNDNPGAAKASNWLPAPAGPFFFVARLYGPQDPALKGTWTLPRLAEIK
;
A
#
# COMPACT_ATOMS: atom_id res chain seq x y z
N MET A 1 11.89 24.93 48.60
CA MET A 1 11.02 26.09 48.45
C MET A 1 10.32 25.86 47.10
N THR A 2 9.13 25.32 47.18
CA THR A 2 7.83 25.95 47.07
C THR A 2 7.39 26.10 45.61
N GLN A 3 6.34 25.62 45.04
CA GLN A 3 5.05 24.97 45.34
C GLN A 3 4.52 24.48 43.97
N ILE A 4 4.07 23.31 43.65
CA ILE A 4 2.87 22.50 43.88
C ILE A 4 1.53 23.21 43.58
N LEU A 5 0.88 22.78 42.47
CA LEU A 5 -0.51 22.41 42.19
C LEU A 5 -1.59 23.52 42.06
N PRO A 6 -2.81 23.23 41.55
CA PRO A 6 -3.34 21.99 40.98
C PRO A 6 -4.21 22.13 39.74
N ALA A 7 -4.67 20.96 39.25
CA ALA A 7 -5.71 20.73 38.26
C ALA A 7 -7.12 21.12 38.74
N SER A 8 -8.03 21.45 37.82
CA SER A 8 -9.46 21.25 38.06
C SER A 8 -10.18 20.72 36.81
N GLN A 9 -10.84 19.61 37.02
CA GLN A 9 -11.93 19.04 36.24
C GLN A 9 -13.21 19.88 36.35
N HIS A 10 -14.11 19.67 35.44
CA HIS A 10 -15.58 19.58 35.47
C HIS A 10 -16.17 20.22 34.23
N SER A 11 -16.97 19.62 33.54
CA SER A 11 -18.12 18.71 33.48
C SER A 11 -19.25 19.39 32.70
N ARG A 12 -19.73 18.65 31.73
CA ARG A 12 -21.11 18.47 31.21
C ARG A 12 -22.20 19.52 31.51
N ARG A 13 -22.95 19.80 30.47
CA ARG A 13 -24.43 19.78 30.24
C ARG A 13 -24.88 21.02 29.47
N SER A 14 -25.42 20.80 28.26
CA SER A 14 -26.84 20.59 27.90
C SER A 14 -27.73 21.82 27.99
N SER A 15 -28.37 22.12 26.87
CA SER A 15 -29.79 22.39 26.70
C SER A 15 -30.26 23.80 26.29
N LEU A 16 -30.95 23.76 25.16
CA LEU A 16 -32.24 24.37 24.78
C LEU A 16 -32.45 25.88 24.75
N ALA A 17 -32.74 26.31 23.55
CA ALA A 17 -34.00 26.92 23.06
C ALA A 17 -34.48 28.24 23.63
N LEU A 18 -34.88 29.11 22.78
CA LEU A 18 -36.16 29.77 22.55
C LEU A 18 -36.04 31.24 22.11
N LEU A 19 -36.57 31.49 20.97
CA LEU A 19 -37.70 32.30 20.51
C LEU A 19 -37.57 33.84 20.47
N ALA A 20 -37.80 34.31 19.26
CA ALA A 20 -38.75 35.32 18.82
C ALA A 20 -38.58 36.79 19.18
N GLY A 21 -38.71 37.58 18.15
CA GLY A 21 -39.10 38.99 18.27
C GLY A 21 -39.03 39.78 16.96
N LEU A 22 -40.17 39.86 16.29
CA LEU A 22 -40.49 40.73 15.16
C LEU A 22 -40.15 42.19 15.41
N LEU A 23 -39.81 42.92 14.34
CA LEU A 23 -40.64 44.06 13.87
C LEU A 23 -40.16 44.58 12.50
N ALA A 24 -41.11 44.78 11.66
CA ALA A 24 -41.03 45.27 10.29
C ALA A 24 -40.83 46.77 10.21
N LEU A 25 -40.22 47.23 9.13
CA LEU A 25 -40.57 48.49 8.46
C LEU A 25 -40.24 48.38 6.98
N GLY A 26 -41.24 48.55 6.17
CA GLY A 26 -41.21 48.39 4.76
C GLY A 26 -40.67 49.59 3.99
N SER A 27 -40.16 49.32 2.81
CA SER A 27 -40.12 50.26 1.68
C SER A 27 -40.25 49.49 0.38
N ALA A 28 -41.30 49.76 -0.35
CA ALA A 28 -41.63 49.19 -1.64
C ALA A 28 -40.65 49.68 -2.71
N LEU A 29 -40.09 48.73 -3.46
CA LEU A 29 -39.57 48.96 -4.80
C LEU A 29 -40.04 47.78 -5.71
N ALA A 30 -40.57 48.13 -6.86
CA ALA A 30 -41.20 47.26 -7.82
C ALA A 30 -40.24 46.19 -8.41
N PRO A 31 -40.75 45.04 -8.89
CA PRO A 31 -39.93 43.95 -9.38
C PRO A 31 -39.45 44.18 -10.82
N LEU A 32 -38.16 44.20 -11.00
CA LEU A 32 -37.57 44.00 -12.32
C LEU A 32 -37.55 42.49 -12.58
N GLN A 33 -38.37 42.04 -13.49
CA GLN A 33 -38.37 40.66 -14.00
C GLN A 33 -37.09 40.44 -14.80
N ALA A 34 -36.11 39.78 -14.23
CA ALA A 34 -35.00 39.14 -14.95
C ALA A 34 -35.43 37.68 -15.24
N GLN A 35 -35.82 37.43 -16.45
CA GLN A 35 -35.90 36.08 -17.01
C GLN A 35 -34.47 35.54 -17.11
N THR A 36 -34.06 34.64 -16.21
CA THR A 36 -32.97 33.72 -16.45
C THR A 36 -33.49 32.31 -16.36
N GLY A 37 -34.13 31.91 -17.45
CA GLY A 37 -34.35 30.50 -17.75
C GLY A 37 -33.03 29.86 -18.11
N VAL A 38 -32.25 29.38 -17.12
CA VAL A 38 -31.22 28.39 -17.37
C VAL A 38 -31.95 27.06 -17.54
N ASN A 39 -32.24 26.71 -18.80
CA ASN A 39 -32.61 25.36 -19.19
C ASN A 39 -31.43 24.45 -18.83
N THR A 40 -31.45 23.84 -17.65
CA THR A 40 -30.66 22.66 -17.38
C THR A 40 -31.17 21.56 -18.29
N PRO A 41 -30.40 21.06 -19.28
CA PRO A 41 -30.90 19.95 -20.08
C PRO A 41 -31.12 18.78 -19.14
N ALA A 42 -32.32 18.26 -19.06
CA ALA A 42 -32.63 17.01 -18.43
C ALA A 42 -31.69 15.97 -19.06
N LEU A 43 -30.83 15.37 -18.26
CA LEU A 43 -29.98 14.26 -18.67
C LEU A 43 -30.91 13.21 -19.28
N ALA A 44 -30.75 12.95 -20.57
CA ALA A 44 -31.49 11.91 -21.27
C ALA A 44 -31.31 10.59 -20.48
N PRO A 45 -32.36 9.76 -20.38
CA PRO A 45 -32.22 8.45 -19.75
C PRO A 45 -31.12 7.70 -20.48
N ILE A 46 -30.13 7.22 -19.73
CA ILE A 46 -29.04 6.41 -20.26
C ILE A 46 -29.70 5.21 -20.92
N SER A 47 -29.70 5.17 -22.25
CA SER A 47 -30.15 4.01 -23.01
C SER A 47 -29.28 2.83 -22.60
N GLN A 48 -29.88 1.84 -21.94
CA GLN A 48 -29.20 0.57 -21.65
C GLN A 48 -28.64 0.01 -22.95
N PRO A 49 -27.45 -0.60 -22.93
CA PRO A 49 -26.88 -1.19 -24.12
C PRO A 49 -27.88 -2.20 -24.72
N ARG A 50 -28.16 -2.10 -26.02
CA ARG A 50 -28.98 -3.06 -26.78
C ARG A 50 -28.23 -4.38 -26.98
N GLY A 51 -27.92 -5.06 -25.87
CA GLY A 51 -27.44 -6.43 -25.86
C GLY A 51 -28.49 -7.37 -25.27
N PRO A 52 -28.37 -8.69 -25.38
CA PRO A 52 -29.28 -9.61 -24.70
C PRO A 52 -29.32 -9.26 -23.19
N MET A 53 -30.54 -9.29 -22.63
CA MET A 53 -30.77 -8.95 -21.21
C MET A 53 -29.83 -9.78 -20.33
N LEU A 54 -29.15 -9.09 -19.41
CA LEU A 54 -28.23 -9.73 -18.48
C LEU A 54 -29.02 -10.62 -17.50
N SER A 55 -28.72 -11.90 -17.47
CA SER A 55 -29.32 -12.78 -16.47
C SER A 55 -28.67 -12.59 -15.11
N PRO A 56 -29.37 -12.87 -13.99
CA PRO A 56 -28.78 -12.83 -12.64
C PRO A 56 -27.52 -13.70 -12.51
N ALA A 57 -27.47 -14.86 -13.15
CA ALA A 57 -26.30 -15.74 -13.12
C ALA A 57 -25.09 -15.11 -13.82
N GLU A 58 -25.29 -14.47 -14.99
CA GLU A 58 -24.22 -13.73 -15.68
C GLU A 58 -23.77 -12.52 -14.88
N ALA A 59 -24.72 -11.75 -14.30
CA ALA A 59 -24.42 -10.58 -13.47
C ALA A 59 -23.55 -10.96 -12.27
N ARG A 60 -23.86 -12.08 -11.58
CA ARG A 60 -23.06 -12.63 -10.49
C ARG A 60 -21.65 -12.99 -10.95
N ALA A 61 -21.51 -13.71 -12.05
CA ALA A 61 -20.20 -14.14 -12.56
C ALA A 61 -19.34 -12.94 -12.97
N ILE A 62 -19.91 -11.97 -13.67
CA ILE A 62 -19.20 -10.76 -14.10
C ILE A 62 -18.80 -9.92 -12.88
N ALA A 63 -19.70 -9.71 -11.91
CA ALA A 63 -19.39 -8.94 -10.70
C ALA A 63 -18.30 -9.58 -9.86
N LYS A 64 -18.26 -10.93 -9.76
CA LYS A 64 -17.21 -11.67 -9.10
C LYS A 64 -15.84 -11.41 -9.75
N GLU A 65 -15.73 -11.56 -11.08
CA GLU A 65 -14.50 -11.32 -11.82
C GLU A 65 -14.08 -9.85 -11.74
N ALA A 66 -15.02 -8.93 -11.91
CA ALA A 66 -14.77 -7.49 -11.87
C ALA A 66 -14.32 -6.99 -10.50
N TRP A 67 -14.87 -7.54 -9.41
CA TRP A 67 -14.42 -7.20 -8.08
C TRP A 67 -12.98 -7.67 -7.83
N LEU A 68 -12.64 -8.87 -8.27
CA LEU A 68 -11.27 -9.37 -8.17
C LEU A 68 -10.30 -8.51 -9.00
N TYR A 69 -10.72 -8.06 -10.19
CA TYR A 69 -9.95 -7.11 -11.00
C TYR A 69 -9.74 -5.78 -10.25
N ALA A 70 -10.78 -5.25 -9.62
CA ALA A 70 -10.78 -3.94 -8.98
C ALA A 70 -10.07 -3.95 -7.61
N TYR A 71 -10.01 -5.08 -6.91
CA TYR A 71 -9.60 -5.13 -5.51
C TYR A 71 -8.24 -4.46 -5.26
N ALA A 72 -7.19 -4.86 -5.95
CA ALA A 72 -5.86 -4.27 -5.76
C ALA A 72 -5.82 -2.77 -6.17
N PRO A 73 -6.35 -2.34 -7.34
CA PRO A 73 -6.51 -0.93 -7.67
C PRO A 73 -7.23 -0.10 -6.60
N LEU A 74 -8.28 -0.62 -5.99
CA LEU A 74 -9.02 0.08 -4.95
C LEU A 74 -8.26 0.19 -3.64
N GLN A 75 -7.51 -0.84 -3.24
CA GLN A 75 -6.60 -0.76 -2.09
C GLN A 75 -5.49 0.27 -2.35
N GLY A 76 -4.99 0.33 -3.59
CA GLY A 76 -4.07 1.38 -4.04
C GLY A 76 -4.70 2.77 -4.00
N TYR A 77 -5.95 2.90 -4.43
CA TYR A 77 -6.71 4.15 -4.39
C TYR A 77 -6.95 4.63 -2.95
N GLN A 78 -7.29 3.75 -2.02
CA GLN A 78 -7.39 4.10 -0.60
C GLN A 78 -6.12 4.78 -0.11
N THR A 79 -4.95 4.21 -0.45
CA THR A 79 -3.65 4.77 -0.06
C THR A 79 -3.39 6.11 -0.75
N LEU A 80 -3.64 6.19 -2.07
CA LEU A 80 -3.51 7.43 -2.84
C LEU A 80 -4.39 8.54 -2.25
N TRP A 81 -5.67 8.25 -2.03
CA TRP A 81 -6.63 9.24 -1.52
C TRP A 81 -6.23 9.72 -0.12
N ASN A 82 -5.90 8.82 0.79
CA ASN A 82 -5.45 9.17 2.13
C ASN A 82 -4.18 10.03 2.08
N GLN A 83 -3.21 9.67 1.26
CA GLN A 83 -1.93 10.34 1.22
C GLN A 83 -1.92 11.64 0.41
N THR A 84 -2.83 11.83 -0.56
CA THR A 84 -2.81 13.01 -1.43
C THR A 84 -4.02 13.92 -1.30
N GLN A 85 -5.16 13.43 -0.82
CA GLN A 85 -6.42 14.19 -0.74
C GLN A 85 -6.87 14.42 0.71
N ASN A 86 -6.68 13.46 1.60
CA ASN A 86 -7.11 13.53 2.99
C ASN A 86 -6.07 14.25 3.86
N LYS A 87 -6.16 15.56 3.95
CA LYS A 87 -5.23 16.38 4.74
C LYS A 87 -5.23 16.06 6.24
N ALA A 88 -6.29 15.40 6.75
CA ALA A 88 -6.36 14.97 8.14
C ALA A 88 -5.62 13.63 8.39
N PHE A 89 -5.25 12.91 7.34
CA PHE A 89 -4.55 11.65 7.47
C PHE A 89 -3.10 11.88 7.96
N PRO A 90 -2.62 11.20 9.01
CA PRO A 90 -1.27 11.38 9.53
C PRO A 90 -0.17 11.13 8.48
N GLY A 91 -0.45 10.24 7.52
CA GLY A 91 0.41 9.91 6.39
C GLY A 91 0.27 10.81 5.16
N TYR A 92 -0.47 11.97 5.23
CA TYR A 92 -0.62 12.88 4.11
C TYR A 92 0.74 13.38 3.58
N VAL A 93 1.02 13.17 2.29
CA VAL A 93 2.33 13.50 1.68
C VAL A 93 2.43 14.93 1.11
N GLY A 94 1.34 15.70 1.14
CA GLY A 94 1.32 17.09 0.65
C GLY A 94 0.80 17.25 -0.77
N GLY A 95 0.35 16.19 -1.43
CA GLY A 95 -0.15 16.16 -2.82
C GLY A 95 0.76 15.37 -3.75
N PHE A 96 0.70 15.68 -5.06
CA PHE A 96 1.48 14.98 -6.08
C PHE A 96 2.86 15.61 -6.30
N ASN A 97 3.77 14.83 -6.89
CA ASN A 97 5.10 15.23 -7.39
C ASN A 97 6.06 15.73 -6.30
N GLN A 98 5.90 15.25 -5.08
CA GLN A 98 6.80 15.58 -3.97
C GLN A 98 6.97 14.39 -3.04
N PHE A 99 8.16 14.29 -2.41
CA PHE A 99 8.43 13.29 -1.40
C PHE A 99 7.97 13.74 -0.01
N ARG A 100 7.47 12.77 0.76
CA ARG A 100 7.46 12.81 2.21
C ARG A 100 8.39 11.74 2.73
N HIS A 101 9.37 12.15 3.53
CA HIS A 101 10.37 11.28 4.13
C HIS A 101 10.05 10.97 5.59
N TYR A 102 10.28 9.74 5.98
CA TYR A 102 10.31 9.30 7.36
C TYR A 102 11.75 8.92 7.71
N ALA A 103 12.27 9.49 8.80
CA ALA A 103 13.65 9.23 9.25
C ALA A 103 13.69 8.33 10.49
N ARG A 104 12.68 7.51 10.71
CA ARG A 104 12.59 6.55 11.80
C ARG A 104 11.94 5.26 11.33
N SER A 105 12.29 4.17 11.97
CA SER A 105 11.56 2.91 11.82
C SER A 105 10.17 3.00 12.45
N ALA A 106 9.24 2.15 11.98
CA ALA A 106 7.93 2.03 12.61
C ALA A 106 8.05 1.53 14.05
N THR A 107 7.11 1.95 14.89
CA THR A 107 6.97 1.58 16.28
C THR A 107 5.53 1.10 16.57
N PRO A 108 5.21 0.56 17.73
CA PRO A 108 3.83 0.22 18.09
C PRO A 108 2.84 1.39 18.13
N ALA A 109 3.32 2.63 18.04
CA ALA A 109 2.45 3.82 17.92
C ALA A 109 1.98 4.06 16.47
N ASP A 110 2.59 3.42 15.49
CA ASP A 110 2.23 3.53 14.08
C ASP A 110 1.17 2.45 13.76
N THR A 111 -0.09 2.87 13.69
CA THR A 111 -1.26 2.00 13.52
C THR A 111 -2.01 2.25 12.22
N ASP A 112 -1.51 3.12 11.37
CA ASP A 112 -2.10 3.53 10.10
C ASP A 112 -1.85 2.52 8.95
N ILE A 113 -0.87 1.63 9.12
CA ILE A 113 -0.53 0.55 8.17
C ILE A 113 -0.35 -0.75 8.96
N VAL A 114 -1.02 -1.82 8.50
CA VAL A 114 -0.81 -3.17 9.05
C VAL A 114 0.53 -3.74 8.61
N THR A 115 1.13 -4.56 9.46
CA THR A 115 2.41 -5.25 9.19
C THR A 115 3.55 -4.25 8.83
N PRO A 116 3.70 -3.13 9.59
CA PRO A 116 4.64 -2.07 9.25
C PRO A 116 6.09 -2.57 9.25
N ASN A 117 6.89 -2.07 8.33
CA ASN A 117 8.31 -2.41 8.25
C ASN A 117 9.10 -1.69 9.35
N ASN A 118 9.88 -2.43 10.11
CA ASN A 118 10.75 -1.89 11.15
C ASN A 118 12.23 -1.77 10.73
N ASP A 119 12.60 -2.22 9.52
CA ASP A 119 13.99 -2.28 9.06
C ASP A 119 14.44 -1.03 8.31
N THR A 120 13.56 -0.48 7.48
CA THR A 120 13.88 0.58 6.52
C THR A 120 12.84 1.68 6.56
N PRO A 121 13.18 2.89 7.02
CA PRO A 121 12.32 4.06 6.89
C PRO A 121 11.89 4.33 5.45
N TYR A 122 10.71 4.92 5.30
CA TYR A 122 10.06 5.12 4.02
C TYR A 122 10.19 6.55 3.50
N SER A 123 10.26 6.68 2.17
CA SER A 123 9.94 7.93 1.49
C SER A 123 8.82 7.65 0.50
N TRP A 124 7.70 8.35 0.66
CA TRP A 124 6.52 8.23 -0.17
C TRP A 124 6.40 9.38 -1.15
N ALA A 125 5.98 9.08 -2.37
CA ALA A 125 5.51 10.08 -3.31
C ALA A 125 4.47 9.48 -4.26
N TRP A 126 3.56 10.33 -4.72
CA TRP A 126 2.66 10.04 -5.83
C TRP A 126 2.95 11.02 -6.95
N LEU A 127 3.04 10.52 -8.19
CA LEU A 127 3.28 11.35 -9.37
C LEU A 127 2.02 11.46 -10.22
N ASP A 128 1.74 12.66 -10.69
CA ASP A 128 0.80 12.95 -11.76
C ASP A 128 1.58 13.17 -13.06
N LEU A 129 1.47 12.22 -13.98
CA LEU A 129 2.22 12.21 -15.25
C LEU A 129 1.40 12.74 -16.44
N ARG A 130 0.21 13.30 -16.19
CA ARG A 130 -0.72 13.70 -17.24
C ARG A 130 -0.24 14.90 -18.05
N ALA A 131 0.36 15.88 -17.38
CA ALA A 131 0.86 17.08 -18.05
C ALA A 131 2.23 16.86 -18.69
N GLU A 132 3.14 16.26 -17.94
CA GLU A 132 4.51 15.99 -18.37
C GLU A 132 5.15 14.88 -17.52
N PRO A 133 6.22 14.24 -18.01
CA PRO A 133 7.03 13.33 -17.22
C PRO A 133 7.69 13.99 -16.00
N ILE A 134 8.02 13.17 -15.01
CA ILE A 134 8.78 13.59 -13.83
C ILE A 134 10.15 12.94 -13.83
N VAL A 135 11.17 13.73 -13.54
CA VAL A 135 12.56 13.30 -13.41
C VAL A 135 12.86 13.05 -11.93
N LEU A 136 13.21 11.82 -11.61
CA LEU A 136 13.79 11.44 -10.31
C LEU A 136 15.30 11.60 -10.38
N SER A 137 15.89 12.38 -9.46
CA SER A 137 17.34 12.40 -9.27
C SER A 137 17.68 11.76 -7.93
N LEU A 138 18.64 10.83 -7.97
CA LEU A 138 19.15 10.11 -6.81
C LEU A 138 20.65 10.38 -6.65
N PRO A 139 21.14 10.62 -5.42
CA PRO A 139 22.56 10.73 -5.14
C PRO A 139 23.23 9.35 -5.18
N ALA A 140 24.55 9.33 -5.15
CA ALA A 140 25.30 8.12 -4.86
C ALA A 140 25.04 7.69 -3.39
N VAL A 141 24.88 6.38 -3.16
CA VAL A 141 24.66 5.80 -1.84
C VAL A 141 25.83 4.92 -1.46
N ALA A 142 26.57 5.34 -0.43
CA ALA A 142 27.75 4.60 0.03
C ALA A 142 27.39 3.21 0.56
N ALA A 143 28.22 2.21 0.25
CA ALA A 143 28.12 0.90 0.87
C ALA A 143 28.44 1.00 2.39
N PRO A 144 27.84 0.14 3.21
CA PRO A 144 26.94 -0.97 2.89
C PRO A 144 25.44 -0.60 2.93
N ARG A 145 25.06 0.69 2.95
CA ARG A 145 23.65 1.11 3.10
C ARG A 145 22.79 0.55 1.96
N TYR A 146 21.79 -0.25 2.31
CA TYR A 146 20.77 -0.69 1.37
C TYR A 146 19.77 0.43 1.08
N TYR A 147 19.34 0.54 -0.17
CA TYR A 147 18.20 1.36 -0.57
C TYR A 147 17.53 0.79 -1.81
N VAL A 148 16.24 1.03 -1.94
CA VAL A 148 15.43 0.71 -3.11
C VAL A 148 14.31 1.73 -3.28
N ASN A 149 14.12 2.20 -4.49
CA ASN A 149 12.94 2.94 -4.91
C ASN A 149 12.09 1.98 -5.74
N GLN A 150 11.02 1.50 -5.15
CA GLN A 150 9.99 0.70 -5.80
C GLN A 150 8.97 1.65 -6.41
N TRP A 151 8.61 1.45 -7.67
CA TRP A 151 7.61 2.21 -8.38
C TRP A 151 6.47 1.31 -8.81
N PHE A 152 5.25 1.72 -8.49
CA PHE A 152 4.03 0.98 -8.81
C PHE A 152 3.01 1.90 -9.48
N ASP A 153 2.18 1.29 -10.31
CA ASP A 153 1.10 1.94 -11.04
C ASP A 153 -0.24 1.85 -10.31
N LEU A 154 -1.33 2.37 -10.90
CA LEU A 154 -2.68 2.27 -10.32
C LEU A 154 -3.23 0.83 -10.31
N TYR A 155 -2.66 -0.07 -11.11
CA TYR A 155 -2.96 -1.49 -11.04
C TYR A 155 -2.27 -2.18 -9.87
N THR A 156 -1.36 -1.50 -9.17
CA THR A 156 -0.42 -2.01 -8.16
C THR A 156 0.69 -2.90 -8.72
N HIS A 157 0.95 -2.85 -10.03
CA HIS A 157 2.09 -3.53 -10.60
C HIS A 157 3.39 -2.82 -10.23
N ASN A 158 4.39 -3.56 -9.80
CA ASN A 158 5.75 -3.05 -9.61
C ASN A 158 6.43 -3.01 -10.99
N PHE A 159 6.40 -1.87 -11.66
CA PHE A 159 6.89 -1.77 -13.04
C PHE A 159 8.31 -1.22 -13.16
N ALA A 160 8.85 -0.63 -12.10
CA ALA A 160 10.20 -0.07 -12.10
C ALA A 160 10.86 -0.12 -10.73
N TYR A 161 12.17 -0.31 -10.75
CA TYR A 161 13.03 -0.26 -9.58
C TYR A 161 14.28 0.55 -9.87
N THR A 162 14.72 1.35 -8.90
CA THR A 162 16.08 1.90 -8.80
C THR A 162 16.60 1.60 -7.40
N GLY A 163 17.89 1.30 -7.27
CA GLY A 163 18.46 0.90 -5.98
C GLY A 163 19.61 -0.06 -6.14
N VAL A 164 20.07 -0.61 -5.02
CA VAL A 164 21.30 -1.42 -4.96
C VAL A 164 21.32 -2.51 -6.02
N ARG A 165 20.25 -3.29 -6.12
CA ARG A 165 20.15 -4.40 -7.07
C ARG A 165 19.96 -3.93 -8.52
N SER A 166 19.05 -2.98 -8.75
CA SER A 166 18.52 -2.69 -10.09
C SER A 166 19.29 -1.62 -10.86
N SER A 167 19.91 -0.65 -10.16
CA SER A 167 20.67 0.45 -10.77
C SER A 167 22.04 0.69 -10.13
N GLY A 168 22.37 -0.06 -9.09
CA GLY A 168 23.60 0.13 -8.34
C GLY A 168 23.54 1.30 -7.36
N ARG A 169 24.72 1.73 -6.91
CA ARG A 169 24.90 2.73 -5.85
C ARG A 169 25.33 4.11 -6.36
N GLN A 170 25.50 4.27 -7.66
CA GLN A 170 25.91 5.54 -8.28
C GLN A 170 24.74 6.52 -8.35
N ALA A 171 25.05 7.81 -8.40
CA ALA A 171 24.04 8.82 -8.68
C ALA A 171 23.38 8.57 -10.05
N GLY A 172 22.10 8.83 -10.16
CA GLY A 172 21.36 8.60 -11.40
C GLY A 172 20.16 9.52 -11.55
N THR A 173 19.75 9.70 -12.80
CA THR A 173 18.63 10.54 -13.20
C THR A 173 17.67 9.72 -14.05
N TYR A 174 16.44 9.55 -13.59
CA TYR A 174 15.47 8.62 -14.13
C TYR A 174 14.21 9.37 -14.56
N LEU A 175 13.74 9.13 -15.80
CA LEU A 175 12.54 9.76 -16.32
C LEU A 175 11.34 8.82 -16.18
N PHE A 176 10.30 9.25 -15.47
CA PHE A 176 9.03 8.57 -15.40
C PHE A 176 8.02 9.24 -16.33
N ALA A 177 7.61 8.51 -17.36
CA ALA A 177 6.68 8.97 -18.38
C ALA A 177 5.35 8.23 -18.30
N GLY A 178 4.24 8.96 -18.38
CA GLY A 178 2.89 8.38 -18.46
C GLY A 178 2.62 7.71 -19.81
N PRO A 179 1.49 6.99 -19.93
CA PRO A 179 1.17 6.20 -21.13
C PRO A 179 0.98 7.03 -22.40
N ARG A 180 0.63 8.30 -22.25
CA ARG A 180 0.36 9.21 -23.39
C ARG A 180 1.56 10.05 -23.83
N TRP A 181 2.67 9.98 -23.10
CA TRP A 181 3.84 10.78 -23.45
C TRP A 181 4.64 10.17 -24.60
N ASN A 182 4.87 10.96 -25.64
CA ASN A 182 5.61 10.60 -26.86
C ASN A 182 6.76 11.56 -27.18
N GLY A 183 7.16 12.39 -26.21
CA GLY A 183 8.23 13.37 -26.38
C GLY A 183 9.63 12.74 -26.46
N THR A 184 10.61 13.57 -26.77
CA THR A 184 12.01 13.19 -26.87
C THR A 184 12.67 13.13 -25.50
N VAL A 185 13.46 12.09 -25.26
CA VAL A 185 14.24 11.93 -24.01
C VAL A 185 15.42 12.92 -24.04
N PRO A 186 15.53 13.82 -23.04
CA PRO A 186 16.62 14.79 -23.01
C PRO A 186 17.95 14.16 -22.61
N LYS A 187 19.02 14.89 -22.88
CA LYS A 187 20.38 14.55 -22.44
C LYS A 187 20.45 14.48 -20.90
N GLY A 188 21.24 13.56 -20.37
CA GLY A 188 21.43 13.43 -18.91
C GLY A 188 20.46 12.47 -18.23
N ILE A 189 19.51 11.88 -18.94
CA ILE A 189 18.66 10.81 -18.41
C ILE A 189 19.39 9.47 -18.48
N THR A 190 19.54 8.82 -17.31
CA THR A 190 20.16 7.50 -17.19
C THR A 190 19.25 6.39 -17.75
N LYS A 191 17.96 6.45 -17.44
CA LYS A 191 16.96 5.47 -17.89
C LYS A 191 15.56 6.10 -17.90
N VAL A 192 14.73 5.63 -18.85
CA VAL A 192 13.31 5.99 -18.93
C VAL A 192 12.47 4.82 -18.47
N PHE A 193 11.53 5.08 -17.59
CA PHE A 193 10.48 4.16 -17.19
C PHE A 193 9.13 4.66 -17.73
N ARG A 194 8.39 3.78 -18.40
CA ARG A 194 7.05 4.08 -18.91
C ARG A 194 6.02 3.38 -18.06
N ALA A 195 5.11 4.16 -17.50
CA ALA A 195 3.99 3.65 -16.72
C ALA A 195 2.82 3.29 -17.63
N GLU A 196 2.05 2.27 -17.26
CA GLU A 196 0.76 1.94 -17.89
C GLU A 196 -0.35 2.92 -17.49
N THR A 197 -0.16 3.67 -16.40
CA THR A 197 -1.17 4.58 -15.83
C THR A 197 -0.66 6.00 -15.70
N ASP A 198 -1.58 6.97 -15.67
CA ASP A 198 -1.24 8.40 -15.56
C ASP A 198 -0.75 8.82 -14.17
N PHE A 199 -1.14 8.07 -13.15
CA PHE A 199 -0.67 8.25 -11.78
C PHE A 199 0.14 7.03 -11.37
N ILE A 200 1.23 7.28 -10.67
CA ILE A 200 2.11 6.25 -10.13
C ILE A 200 2.51 6.61 -8.71
N GLY A 201 2.89 5.61 -7.94
CA GLY A 201 3.41 5.83 -6.60
C GLY A 201 4.79 5.22 -6.41
N THR A 202 5.50 5.70 -5.40
CA THR A 202 6.74 5.07 -4.94
C THR A 202 6.71 4.86 -3.44
N LEU A 203 7.19 3.67 -3.05
CA LEU A 203 7.60 3.38 -1.69
C LEU A 203 9.10 3.14 -1.69
N THR A 204 9.83 4.22 -1.46
CA THR A 204 11.28 4.18 -1.34
C THR A 204 11.66 3.71 0.06
N ARG A 205 12.56 2.74 0.16
CA ARG A 205 13.08 2.18 1.41
C ARG A 205 14.57 2.46 1.50
N THR A 206 14.98 3.07 2.60
CA THR A 206 16.41 3.36 2.87
C THR A 206 16.78 2.80 4.23
N GLN A 207 17.83 2.00 4.30
CA GLN A 207 18.30 1.37 5.53
C GLN A 207 18.68 2.41 6.57
N LEU A 208 18.21 2.20 7.81
CA LEU A 208 18.61 2.94 9.01
C LEU A 208 19.45 2.03 9.90
N ASN A 209 20.63 2.50 10.30
CA ASN A 209 21.58 1.75 11.15
C ASN A 209 21.49 2.20 12.63
N GLY A 210 20.29 2.35 13.13
CA GLY A 210 20.01 2.77 14.50
C GLY A 210 19.89 4.28 14.68
N PRO A 211 19.60 4.76 15.91
CA PRO A 211 19.27 6.17 16.17
C PRO A 211 20.36 7.17 15.81
N ALA A 212 21.63 6.79 15.96
CA ALA A 212 22.78 7.65 15.63
C ALA A 212 22.91 7.94 14.12
N ASP A 213 22.30 7.10 13.27
CA ASP A 213 22.35 7.23 11.82
C ASP A 213 21.23 8.14 11.25
N ILE A 214 20.29 8.58 12.06
CA ILE A 214 19.17 9.42 11.63
C ILE A 214 19.62 10.68 10.87
N PRO A 215 20.59 11.47 11.33
CA PRO A 215 21.05 12.66 10.58
C PRO A 215 21.62 12.31 9.19
N ALA A 216 22.36 11.21 9.08
CA ALA A 216 22.92 10.78 7.80
C ALA A 216 21.81 10.28 6.84
N LEU A 217 20.82 9.57 7.37
CA LEU A 217 19.64 9.17 6.60
C LEU A 217 18.86 10.39 6.09
N GLN A 218 18.60 11.38 6.94
CA GLN A 218 17.89 12.62 6.57
C GLN A 218 18.64 13.40 5.48
N ALA A 219 19.96 13.53 5.62
CA ALA A 219 20.81 14.19 4.63
C ALA A 219 20.79 13.47 3.26
N LEU A 220 20.67 12.13 3.27
CA LEU A 220 20.54 11.34 2.05
C LEU A 220 19.14 11.50 1.44
N GLN A 221 18.08 11.38 2.22
CA GLN A 221 16.70 11.52 1.77
C GLN A 221 16.42 12.91 1.18
N ALA A 222 17.00 13.98 1.73
CA ALA A 222 16.88 15.34 1.23
C ALA A 222 17.43 15.51 -0.20
N GLN A 223 18.25 14.59 -0.68
CA GLN A 223 18.80 14.60 -2.03
C GLN A 223 17.93 13.81 -3.05
N TYR A 224 16.89 13.09 -2.59
CA TYR A 224 15.93 12.47 -3.49
C TYR A 224 14.99 13.53 -4.03
N THR A 225 15.10 13.88 -5.29
CA THR A 225 14.31 14.96 -5.87
C THR A 225 13.43 14.50 -7.02
N LEU A 226 12.24 15.11 -7.10
CA LEU A 226 11.29 14.95 -8.19
C LEU A 226 11.15 16.29 -8.91
N THR A 227 11.47 16.31 -10.19
CA THR A 227 11.50 17.54 -10.99
C THR A 227 10.67 17.35 -12.26
N PRO A 228 9.68 18.20 -12.55
CA PRO A 228 8.99 18.19 -13.84
C PRO A 228 9.98 18.29 -15.01
N LEU A 229 9.70 17.59 -16.10
CA LEU A 229 10.60 17.53 -17.25
C LEU A 229 10.94 18.91 -17.82
N SER A 230 9.94 19.78 -17.92
CA SER A 230 10.13 21.17 -18.39
C SER A 230 11.13 21.94 -17.53
N ARG A 231 11.03 21.81 -16.20
CA ARG A 231 11.98 22.44 -15.26
C ARG A 231 13.38 21.83 -15.37
N PHE A 232 13.47 20.50 -15.57
CA PHE A 232 14.75 19.80 -15.74
C PHE A 232 15.48 20.26 -17.00
N THR A 233 14.74 20.50 -18.09
CA THR A 233 15.30 20.95 -19.37
C THR A 233 15.41 22.48 -19.51
N GLY A 234 14.85 23.25 -18.58
CA GLY A 234 14.79 24.71 -18.69
C GLY A 234 13.82 25.20 -19.78
N THR A 235 12.82 24.39 -20.15
CA THR A 235 11.79 24.75 -21.15
C THR A 235 10.52 25.26 -20.49
N ALA A 236 9.62 25.87 -21.27
CA ALA A 236 8.31 26.29 -20.77
C ALA A 236 7.49 25.08 -20.33
N ALA A 237 6.84 25.20 -19.16
CA ALA A 237 5.95 24.16 -18.66
C ALA A 237 4.73 24.02 -19.60
N PRO A 238 4.26 22.78 -19.86
CA PRO A 238 3.00 22.57 -20.57
C PRO A 238 1.81 23.08 -19.73
N ALA A 239 0.64 23.16 -20.36
CA ALA A 239 -0.59 23.47 -19.64
C ALA A 239 -0.84 22.41 -18.54
N ALA A 240 -1.27 22.87 -17.37
CA ALA A 240 -1.63 21.96 -16.28
C ALA A 240 -2.75 21.01 -16.72
N ALA A 241 -2.65 19.76 -16.31
CA ALA A 241 -3.73 18.81 -16.51
C ALA A 241 -4.99 19.24 -15.72
N PRO A 242 -6.21 18.96 -16.23
CA PRO A 242 -7.44 19.27 -15.52
C PRO A 242 -7.46 18.66 -14.10
N ALA A 243 -8.05 19.40 -13.16
CA ALA A 243 -8.24 18.89 -11.80
C ALA A 243 -9.09 17.61 -11.80
N VAL A 244 -8.74 16.66 -10.93
CA VAL A 244 -9.49 15.41 -10.76
C VAL A 244 -10.39 15.54 -9.54
N ALA A 245 -11.67 15.28 -9.72
CA ALA A 245 -12.61 15.13 -8.62
C ALA A 245 -12.48 13.71 -8.03
N TRP A 246 -11.57 13.55 -7.08
CA TRP A 246 -11.33 12.27 -6.42
C TRP A 246 -12.48 11.89 -5.49
N PRO A 247 -13.18 10.76 -5.69
CA PRO A 247 -14.21 10.30 -4.76
C PRO A 247 -13.63 10.08 -3.36
N ALA A 248 -14.27 10.63 -2.34
CA ALA A 248 -13.84 10.36 -0.96
C ALA A 248 -13.91 8.86 -0.67
N TRP A 249 -12.86 8.33 -0.01
CA TRP A 249 -12.80 6.91 0.30
C TRP A 249 -13.84 6.52 1.36
N ASP A 250 -14.59 5.47 1.06
CA ASP A 250 -15.57 4.83 1.95
C ASP A 250 -15.41 3.31 1.78
N ALA A 251 -14.86 2.67 2.82
CA ALA A 251 -14.57 1.23 2.80
C ALA A 251 -15.83 0.38 2.57
N SER A 252 -16.97 0.78 3.14
CA SER A 252 -18.23 0.03 3.01
C SER A 252 -18.73 -0.02 1.58
N LYS A 253 -18.56 1.07 0.84
CA LYS A 253 -18.88 1.13 -0.60
C LYS A 253 -17.89 0.31 -1.43
N ALA A 254 -16.60 0.39 -1.11
CA ALA A 254 -15.56 -0.30 -1.86
C ALA A 254 -15.61 -1.83 -1.66
N GLU A 255 -16.06 -2.31 -0.51
CA GLU A 255 -16.24 -3.73 -0.22
C GLU A 255 -17.50 -4.34 -0.85
N GLY A 256 -18.53 -3.53 -1.13
CA GLY A 256 -19.78 -3.92 -1.81
C GLY A 256 -19.76 -3.59 -3.30
N ILE A 257 -20.92 -3.65 -3.95
CA ILE A 257 -21.06 -3.33 -5.40
C ILE A 257 -20.75 -1.86 -5.74
N GLY A 258 -20.68 -0.99 -4.75
CA GLY A 258 -20.19 0.39 -4.89
C GLY A 258 -18.75 0.49 -5.37
N PHE A 259 -17.98 -0.61 -5.34
CA PHE A 259 -16.65 -0.70 -5.94
C PHE A 259 -16.62 -0.22 -7.40
N ILE A 260 -17.73 -0.43 -8.14
CA ILE A 260 -17.87 -0.04 -9.53
C ILE A 260 -17.70 1.47 -9.70
N GLY A 261 -18.31 2.28 -8.82
CA GLY A 261 -18.16 3.72 -8.86
C GLY A 261 -16.71 4.19 -8.69
N TYR A 262 -15.97 3.58 -7.78
CA TYR A 262 -14.53 3.86 -7.60
C TYR A 262 -13.70 3.42 -8.81
N LEU A 263 -13.94 2.20 -9.31
CA LEU A 263 -13.23 1.70 -10.49
C LEU A 263 -13.49 2.62 -11.70
N ASN A 264 -14.74 3.00 -11.93
CA ASN A 264 -15.11 3.91 -13.02
C ASN A 264 -14.40 5.27 -12.91
N ALA A 265 -14.21 5.78 -11.70
CA ALA A 265 -13.47 7.02 -11.47
C ALA A 265 -11.95 6.88 -11.77
N LEU A 266 -11.39 5.68 -11.61
CA LEU A 266 -9.97 5.40 -11.88
C LEU A 266 -9.69 5.08 -13.36
N LEU A 267 -10.59 4.39 -14.05
CA LEU A 267 -10.40 3.91 -15.41
C LEU A 267 -9.98 4.99 -16.44
N PRO A 268 -10.37 6.28 -16.35
CA PRO A 268 -9.83 7.32 -17.24
C PRO A 268 -8.31 7.47 -17.19
N PHE A 269 -7.68 7.06 -16.08
CA PHE A 269 -6.24 7.16 -15.82
C PHE A 269 -5.52 5.82 -15.96
N MET A 270 -6.25 4.75 -16.27
CA MET A 270 -5.80 3.37 -16.41
C MET A 270 -6.16 2.86 -17.80
N PRO A 271 -5.45 3.24 -18.86
CA PRO A 271 -5.76 2.79 -20.22
C PRO A 271 -5.81 1.27 -20.30
N THR A 272 -6.90 0.75 -20.84
CA THR A 272 -7.09 -0.70 -21.01
C THR A 272 -6.03 -1.28 -21.94
N VAL A 273 -5.29 -2.25 -21.46
CA VAL A 273 -4.32 -2.97 -22.30
C VAL A 273 -5.02 -3.95 -23.24
N PRO A 274 -4.45 -4.27 -24.42
CA PRO A 274 -5.09 -5.13 -25.40
C PRO A 274 -5.57 -6.50 -24.86
N SER A 275 -4.78 -7.11 -23.96
CA SER A 275 -5.12 -8.39 -23.33
C SER A 275 -6.36 -8.35 -22.43
N GLU A 276 -6.76 -7.18 -21.93
CA GLU A 276 -7.92 -7.00 -21.06
C GLU A 276 -9.17 -6.51 -21.80
N GLN A 277 -9.09 -6.20 -23.08
CA GLN A 277 -10.21 -5.60 -23.84
C GLN A 277 -11.48 -6.46 -23.79
N ALA A 278 -11.36 -7.76 -23.95
CA ALA A 278 -12.51 -8.68 -23.88
C ALA A 278 -13.12 -8.73 -22.48
N MET A 279 -12.30 -8.67 -21.44
CA MET A 279 -12.73 -8.63 -20.05
C MET A 279 -13.48 -7.32 -19.77
N MET A 280 -12.94 -6.18 -20.17
CA MET A 280 -13.57 -4.87 -19.99
C MET A 280 -14.90 -4.76 -20.76
N THR A 281 -15.01 -5.41 -21.93
CA THR A 281 -16.27 -5.51 -22.68
C THR A 281 -17.34 -6.28 -21.87
N ARG A 282 -16.96 -7.35 -21.18
CA ARG A 282 -17.89 -8.06 -20.26
C ARG A 282 -18.28 -7.19 -19.10
N PHE A 283 -17.32 -6.49 -18.48
CA PHE A 283 -17.55 -5.61 -17.33
C PHE A 283 -18.47 -4.44 -17.65
N ALA A 284 -18.44 -3.92 -18.88
CA ALA A 284 -19.34 -2.87 -19.31
C ALA A 284 -20.83 -3.26 -19.17
N ARG A 285 -21.16 -4.56 -19.23
CA ARG A 285 -22.53 -5.07 -19.07
C ARG A 285 -23.10 -4.86 -17.67
N ILE A 286 -22.26 -4.65 -16.65
CA ILE A 286 -22.67 -4.33 -15.27
C ILE A 286 -22.40 -2.88 -14.89
N GLY A 287 -22.15 -1.99 -15.87
CA GLY A 287 -21.97 -0.56 -15.65
C GLY A 287 -20.54 -0.12 -15.39
N ILE A 288 -19.53 -0.95 -15.68
CA ILE A 288 -18.12 -0.56 -15.56
C ILE A 288 -17.64 0.09 -16.86
N GLY A 289 -17.11 1.32 -16.74
CA GLY A 289 -16.55 2.06 -17.86
C GLY A 289 -15.87 3.36 -17.41
N PRO A 290 -14.91 3.89 -18.20
CA PRO A 290 -14.16 5.07 -17.84
C PRO A 290 -15.05 6.28 -17.54
N GLY A 291 -15.04 6.78 -16.30
CA GLY A 291 -15.84 7.93 -15.86
C GLY A 291 -17.35 7.70 -15.84
N ALA A 292 -17.83 6.48 -16.08
CA ALA A 292 -19.26 6.18 -16.09
C ALA A 292 -19.85 6.35 -14.67
N PRO A 293 -21.00 7.02 -14.53
CA PRO A 293 -21.71 7.09 -13.26
C PRO A 293 -22.26 5.71 -12.89
N PHE A 294 -22.20 5.38 -11.61
CA PHE A 294 -22.77 4.15 -11.09
C PHE A 294 -23.59 4.42 -9.84
N ASP A 295 -24.86 4.02 -9.89
CA ASP A 295 -25.81 4.12 -8.79
C ASP A 295 -26.46 2.74 -8.57
N PRO A 296 -26.12 2.03 -7.50
CA PRO A 296 -26.64 0.70 -7.21
C PRO A 296 -28.17 0.69 -6.96
N ASP A 297 -28.75 1.81 -6.54
CA ASP A 297 -30.19 1.91 -6.26
C ASP A 297 -31.05 2.00 -7.55
N ARG A 298 -30.41 2.21 -8.69
CA ARG A 298 -31.06 2.22 -10.01
C ARG A 298 -31.02 0.86 -10.72
N LEU A 299 -30.38 -0.14 -10.13
CA LEU A 299 -30.34 -1.48 -10.69
C LEU A 299 -31.67 -2.22 -10.45
N ASP A 300 -32.01 -3.15 -11.36
CA ASP A 300 -33.04 -4.13 -11.08
C ASP A 300 -32.68 -4.90 -9.79
N PRO A 301 -33.63 -5.09 -8.86
CA PRO A 301 -33.35 -5.73 -7.58
C PRO A 301 -32.74 -7.13 -7.69
N GLY A 302 -33.17 -7.93 -8.68
CA GLY A 302 -32.62 -9.26 -8.92
C GLY A 302 -31.17 -9.22 -9.43
N LEU A 303 -30.85 -8.29 -10.32
CA LEU A 303 -29.47 -8.06 -10.77
C LEU A 303 -28.60 -7.54 -9.66
N ARG A 304 -29.08 -6.60 -8.85
CA ARG A 304 -28.37 -6.06 -7.69
C ARG A 304 -27.98 -7.19 -6.71
N THR A 305 -28.95 -8.00 -6.29
CA THR A 305 -28.70 -9.13 -5.38
C THR A 305 -27.67 -10.10 -5.97
N ALA A 306 -27.80 -10.44 -7.26
CA ALA A 306 -26.86 -11.35 -7.91
C ALA A 306 -25.43 -10.77 -7.95
N MET A 307 -25.27 -9.47 -8.20
CA MET A 307 -23.95 -8.81 -8.18
C MET A 307 -23.35 -8.78 -6.78
N GLU A 308 -24.15 -8.47 -5.74
CA GLU A 308 -23.73 -8.51 -4.33
C GLU A 308 -23.26 -9.90 -3.91
N GLU A 309 -23.97 -10.96 -4.32
CA GLU A 309 -23.54 -12.35 -4.09
C GLU A 309 -22.21 -12.67 -4.82
N GLY A 310 -22.03 -12.15 -6.04
CA GLY A 310 -20.78 -12.30 -6.80
C GLY A 310 -19.59 -11.68 -6.06
N VAL A 311 -19.73 -10.46 -5.57
CA VAL A 311 -18.74 -9.73 -4.76
C VAL A 311 -18.42 -10.50 -3.47
N ALA A 312 -19.43 -10.92 -2.73
CA ALA A 312 -19.26 -11.67 -1.49
C ALA A 312 -18.51 -13.00 -1.71
N SER A 313 -18.83 -13.71 -2.81
CA SER A 313 -18.13 -14.94 -3.20
C SER A 313 -16.65 -14.67 -3.49
N ALA A 314 -16.34 -13.63 -4.29
CA ALA A 314 -14.96 -13.25 -4.59
C ALA A 314 -14.16 -12.92 -3.34
N ALA A 315 -14.72 -12.11 -2.44
CA ALA A 315 -14.09 -11.72 -1.18
C ALA A 315 -13.80 -12.92 -0.28
N LYS A 316 -14.77 -13.85 -0.16
CA LYS A 316 -14.61 -15.09 0.62
C LYS A 316 -13.50 -15.97 0.05
N GLU A 317 -13.47 -16.19 -1.25
CA GLU A 317 -12.45 -17.01 -1.92
C GLU A 317 -11.07 -16.40 -1.82
N LEU A 318 -10.94 -15.09 -2.02
CA LEU A 318 -9.67 -14.38 -1.88
C LEU A 318 -9.12 -14.53 -0.46
N LYS A 319 -9.94 -14.29 0.57
CA LYS A 319 -9.55 -14.47 1.99
C LYS A 319 -9.13 -15.91 2.28
N ALA A 320 -9.88 -16.89 1.80
CA ALA A 320 -9.55 -18.31 2.01
C ALA A 320 -8.20 -18.68 1.38
N LYS A 321 -7.93 -18.23 0.14
CA LYS A 321 -6.63 -18.43 -0.52
C LYS A 321 -5.50 -17.73 0.23
N ALA A 322 -5.70 -16.51 0.68
CA ALA A 322 -4.69 -15.73 1.39
C ALA A 322 -4.26 -16.36 2.72
N LEU A 323 -5.18 -16.99 3.45
CA LEU A 323 -4.90 -17.66 4.74
C LEU A 323 -3.93 -18.85 4.61
N THR A 324 -3.83 -19.45 3.43
CA THR A 324 -2.93 -20.59 3.18
C THR A 324 -1.53 -20.18 2.73
N GLN A 325 -1.30 -18.87 2.53
CA GLN A 325 -0.01 -18.39 2.01
C GLN A 325 1.00 -18.18 3.12
N THR A 326 2.19 -18.68 2.91
CA THR A 326 3.34 -18.54 3.83
C THR A 326 4.50 -17.79 3.20
N SER A 327 4.41 -17.44 1.91
CA SER A 327 5.41 -16.68 1.15
C SER A 327 4.72 -15.63 0.28
N SER A 328 5.41 -14.53 0.03
CA SER A 328 4.98 -13.47 -0.91
C SER A 328 5.38 -13.74 -2.35
N GLN A 329 6.05 -14.84 -2.63
CA GLN A 329 6.55 -15.16 -3.97
C GLN A 329 5.41 -15.17 -4.99
N GLY A 330 5.58 -14.42 -6.09
CA GLY A 330 4.59 -14.29 -7.16
C GLY A 330 3.43 -13.33 -6.88
N PHE A 331 3.42 -12.58 -5.76
CA PHE A 331 2.34 -11.63 -5.46
C PHE A 331 2.59 -10.22 -5.98
N PHE A 332 3.85 -9.89 -6.24
CA PHE A 332 4.29 -8.55 -6.63
C PHE A 332 5.19 -8.62 -7.85
N GLY A 333 4.95 -7.76 -8.81
CA GLY A 333 5.70 -7.71 -10.06
C GLY A 333 4.96 -6.94 -11.13
N THR A 334 5.48 -7.02 -12.35
CA THR A 334 4.80 -6.55 -13.56
C THR A 334 3.63 -7.48 -13.91
N ARG A 335 2.79 -7.06 -14.84
CA ARG A 335 1.69 -7.89 -15.35
C ARG A 335 2.18 -9.24 -15.88
N GLU A 336 3.31 -9.23 -16.59
CA GLU A 336 3.92 -10.45 -17.18
C GLU A 336 4.48 -11.37 -16.09
N GLU A 337 5.16 -10.82 -15.08
CA GLU A 337 5.74 -11.59 -13.96
C GLU A 337 4.67 -12.26 -13.10
N LEU A 338 3.50 -11.64 -12.95
CA LEU A 338 2.36 -12.21 -12.23
C LEU A 338 1.66 -13.34 -13.01
N GLY A 339 1.87 -13.42 -14.33
CA GLY A 339 1.37 -14.50 -15.18
C GLY A 339 -0.15 -14.50 -15.37
N PRO A 340 -0.73 -15.63 -15.80
CA PRO A 340 -2.14 -15.70 -16.19
C PRO A 340 -3.13 -15.47 -15.04
N ASP A 341 -2.75 -15.80 -13.80
CA ASP A 341 -3.60 -15.60 -12.60
C ASP A 341 -3.34 -14.27 -11.90
N TYR A 342 -2.79 -13.27 -12.62
CA TYR A 342 -2.36 -11.99 -12.06
C TYR A 342 -3.43 -11.28 -11.23
N LEU A 343 -4.72 -11.42 -11.57
CA LEU A 343 -5.81 -10.83 -10.78
C LEU A 343 -5.84 -11.38 -9.35
N THR A 344 -5.70 -12.70 -9.21
CA THR A 344 -5.67 -13.36 -7.91
C THR A 344 -4.40 -13.01 -7.13
N PHE A 345 -3.23 -13.12 -7.75
CA PHE A 345 -1.95 -12.87 -7.10
C PHE A 345 -1.82 -11.40 -6.65
N ARG A 346 -2.15 -10.47 -7.52
CA ARG A 346 -2.17 -9.03 -7.23
C ARG A 346 -3.11 -8.71 -6.07
N SER A 347 -4.30 -9.32 -6.06
CA SER A 347 -5.29 -9.13 -4.99
C SER A 347 -4.84 -9.75 -3.67
N MET A 348 -4.19 -10.91 -3.69
CA MET A 348 -3.57 -11.49 -2.50
C MET A 348 -2.45 -10.60 -1.97
N GLY A 349 -1.60 -10.08 -2.85
CA GLY A 349 -0.56 -9.12 -2.49
C GLY A 349 -1.15 -7.88 -1.79
N ALA A 350 -2.21 -7.31 -2.36
CA ALA A 350 -2.89 -6.15 -1.77
C ALA A 350 -3.54 -6.47 -0.40
N LEU A 351 -4.11 -7.68 -0.24
CA LEU A 351 -4.73 -8.11 1.01
C LEU A 351 -3.71 -8.41 2.12
N LEU A 352 -2.59 -9.04 1.78
CA LEU A 352 -1.60 -9.49 2.76
C LEU A 352 -0.57 -8.42 3.12
N GLY A 353 -0.31 -7.48 2.22
CA GLY A 353 0.64 -6.39 2.44
C GLY A 353 0.88 -5.59 1.17
N ILE A 354 -0.03 -4.65 0.84
CA ILE A 354 0.07 -3.81 -0.36
C ILE A 354 1.45 -3.18 -0.51
N TYR A 355 1.93 -3.07 -1.75
CA TYR A 355 3.24 -2.54 -2.12
C TYR A 355 4.44 -3.32 -1.55
N GLY A 356 4.28 -4.65 -1.40
CA GLY A 356 5.42 -5.54 -1.22
C GLY A 356 6.36 -5.46 -2.43
N ASN A 357 7.64 -5.75 -2.21
CA ASN A 357 8.61 -5.83 -3.30
C ASN A 357 8.40 -7.09 -4.14
N SER A 358 8.79 -7.02 -5.41
CA SER A 358 8.98 -8.22 -6.24
C SER A 358 10.03 -9.14 -5.60
N SER A 359 9.90 -10.43 -5.82
CA SER A 359 10.66 -11.45 -5.10
C SER A 359 12.18 -11.27 -5.22
N GLU A 360 12.66 -10.78 -6.37
CA GLU A 360 14.09 -10.53 -6.60
C GLU A 360 14.64 -9.39 -5.76
N GLU A 361 13.78 -8.45 -5.32
CA GLU A 361 14.19 -7.33 -4.48
C GLU A 361 14.07 -7.66 -3.00
N ALA A 362 12.94 -8.24 -2.58
CA ALA A 362 12.77 -8.74 -1.23
C ALA A 362 11.70 -9.84 -1.16
N MET A 363 11.95 -10.87 -0.37
CA MET A 363 10.99 -11.93 -0.08
C MET A 363 10.49 -11.84 1.35
N TYR A 364 9.24 -12.24 1.53
CA TYR A 364 8.57 -12.27 2.82
C TYR A 364 8.06 -13.67 3.08
N ALA A 365 8.52 -14.29 4.18
CA ALA A 365 8.02 -15.58 4.65
C ALA A 365 7.41 -15.40 6.04
N SER A 366 6.26 -15.98 6.30
CA SER A 366 5.55 -15.80 7.56
C SER A 366 5.12 -17.13 8.17
N GLN A 367 4.99 -17.14 9.49
CA GLN A 367 4.36 -18.22 10.22
C GLN A 367 3.35 -17.64 11.20
N GLN A 368 2.15 -18.23 11.19
CA GLN A 368 1.04 -17.87 12.07
C GLN A 368 0.57 -19.04 12.90
N THR A 369 0.95 -20.27 12.54
CA THR A 369 0.56 -21.50 13.25
C THR A 369 1.77 -22.30 13.67
N GLY A 370 1.66 -22.94 14.83
CA GLY A 370 2.66 -23.88 15.32
C GLY A 370 2.62 -25.25 14.61
N PRO A 371 3.49 -26.19 15.01
CA PRO A 371 3.48 -27.56 14.48
C PRO A 371 2.19 -28.32 14.76
N ASP A 372 1.48 -27.93 15.80
CA ASP A 372 0.16 -28.47 16.21
C ASP A 372 -1.03 -27.90 15.42
N GLY A 373 -0.76 -26.98 14.44
CA GLY A 373 -1.78 -26.30 13.64
C GLY A 373 -2.52 -25.18 14.39
N GLN A 374 -2.23 -24.95 15.68
CA GLN A 374 -2.84 -23.86 16.45
C GLN A 374 -2.14 -22.53 16.13
N VAL A 375 -2.89 -21.42 16.30
CA VAL A 375 -2.33 -20.09 16.18
C VAL A 375 -1.21 -19.93 17.21
N LEU A 376 -0.09 -19.33 16.78
CA LEU A 376 1.04 -19.04 17.65
C LEU A 376 0.61 -18.12 18.80
N ASP A 377 1.00 -18.45 20.02
CA ASP A 377 0.70 -17.69 21.23
C ASP A 377 1.99 -17.48 22.05
N GLY A 378 2.27 -16.23 22.40
CA GLY A 378 3.53 -15.87 23.08
C GLY A 378 3.56 -16.23 24.57
N ARG A 379 2.48 -16.75 25.16
CA ARG A 379 2.48 -17.40 26.48
C ARG A 379 3.18 -18.76 26.44
N ARG A 380 3.27 -19.37 25.25
CA ARG A 380 4.12 -20.55 24.97
C ARG A 380 5.52 -20.07 24.61
N ARG A 381 6.50 -20.94 24.73
CA ARG A 381 7.92 -20.66 24.42
C ARG A 381 8.28 -21.31 23.12
N TRP A 382 8.88 -20.54 22.22
CA TRP A 382 9.21 -20.98 20.88
C TRP A 382 10.66 -20.72 20.55
N VAL A 383 11.24 -21.55 19.71
CA VAL A 383 12.55 -21.31 19.09
C VAL A 383 12.44 -21.41 17.57
N LEU A 384 12.96 -20.40 16.89
CA LEU A 384 13.25 -20.43 15.46
C LEU A 384 14.73 -20.75 15.31
N ARG A 385 15.05 -21.98 14.87
CA ARG A 385 16.42 -22.46 14.73
C ARG A 385 16.80 -22.53 13.26
N PHE A 386 17.89 -21.87 12.93
CA PHE A 386 18.60 -22.03 11.65
C PHE A 386 19.80 -22.96 11.89
N GLU A 387 19.84 -24.07 11.15
CA GLU A 387 20.95 -25.01 11.23
C GLU A 387 22.23 -24.40 10.65
N PRO A 388 23.42 -24.94 10.96
CA PRO A 388 24.68 -24.46 10.42
C PRO A 388 24.65 -24.34 8.89
N GLY A 389 24.97 -23.15 8.37
CA GLY A 389 24.92 -22.85 6.93
C GLY A 389 23.53 -22.66 6.34
N GLN A 390 22.46 -22.65 7.17
CA GLN A 390 21.07 -22.47 6.72
C GLN A 390 20.47 -21.09 7.09
N LEU A 391 21.32 -20.10 7.37
CA LEU A 391 20.87 -18.72 7.54
C LEU A 391 20.15 -18.24 6.25
N PRO A 392 19.23 -17.25 6.34
CA PRO A 392 18.57 -16.70 5.15
C PRO A 392 19.58 -16.28 4.08
N PRO A 393 19.51 -16.85 2.85
CA PRO A 393 20.46 -16.55 1.78
C PRO A 393 20.12 -15.21 1.13
N VAL A 394 20.85 -14.17 1.54
CA VAL A 394 20.66 -12.78 1.09
C VAL A 394 21.98 -12.14 0.69
N SER A 395 21.92 -11.16 -0.22
CA SER A 395 23.07 -10.31 -0.54
C SER A 395 23.14 -9.04 0.32
N GLU A 396 22.00 -8.61 0.87
CA GLU A 396 21.91 -7.37 1.63
C GLU A 396 21.76 -7.66 3.14
N PHE A 397 20.59 -8.02 3.61
CA PHE A 397 20.34 -8.40 5.00
C PHE A 397 19.01 -9.13 5.17
N TRP A 398 18.78 -9.69 6.35
CA TRP A 398 17.51 -10.29 6.72
C TRP A 398 17.04 -9.86 8.10
N SER A 399 15.73 -9.98 8.34
CA SER A 399 15.12 -9.74 9.66
C SER A 399 13.92 -10.65 9.90
N VAL A 400 13.58 -10.86 11.17
CA VAL A 400 12.32 -11.46 11.63
C VAL A 400 11.61 -10.42 12.48
N THR A 401 10.42 -10.00 12.07
CA THR A 401 9.62 -8.96 12.75
C THR A 401 8.38 -9.55 13.38
N MET A 402 8.08 -9.16 14.62
CA MET A 402 6.97 -9.63 15.43
C MET A 402 5.73 -8.75 15.25
N TYR A 403 4.55 -9.39 15.13
CA TYR A 403 3.24 -8.72 15.06
C TYR A 403 2.21 -9.45 15.92
N ASN A 404 1.35 -8.67 16.56
CA ASN A 404 0.18 -9.23 17.26
C ASN A 404 -0.92 -9.64 16.27
N LEU A 405 -1.87 -10.41 16.76
CA LEU A 405 -3.13 -10.73 16.10
C LEU A 405 -4.31 -10.36 17.01
N PRO A 406 -5.43 -9.91 16.44
CA PRO A 406 -5.73 -9.82 14.99
C PRO A 406 -5.23 -8.53 14.31
N GLU A 407 -4.73 -7.51 15.03
CA GLU A 407 -4.47 -6.15 14.53
C GLU A 407 -3.29 -6.09 13.55
N ARG A 408 -2.35 -7.04 13.61
CA ARG A 408 -1.15 -7.12 12.76
C ARG A 408 -0.23 -5.90 12.92
N LEU A 409 -0.09 -5.43 14.14
CA LEU A 409 0.75 -4.28 14.52
C LEU A 409 2.00 -4.73 15.29
N LEU A 410 3.01 -3.86 15.36
CA LEU A 410 4.22 -4.12 16.16
C LEU A 410 3.88 -4.24 17.64
N VAL A 411 4.57 -5.14 18.35
CA VAL A 411 4.30 -5.47 19.75
C VAL A 411 5.16 -4.63 20.68
N LYS A 412 4.53 -3.79 21.51
CA LYS A 412 5.24 -3.07 22.58
C LYS A 412 5.88 -4.04 23.56
N ASN A 413 7.15 -3.85 23.89
CA ASN A 413 7.90 -4.68 24.82
C ASN A 413 8.96 -3.90 25.59
N ALA A 414 9.45 -4.48 26.69
CA ALA A 414 10.34 -3.80 27.63
C ALA A 414 11.71 -3.41 27.07
N ILE A 415 12.16 -4.05 25.99
CA ILE A 415 13.47 -3.78 25.38
C ILE A 415 13.36 -3.06 24.03
N ASN A 416 12.15 -2.62 23.64
CA ASN A 416 11.86 -1.96 22.37
C ASN A 416 12.43 -2.69 21.14
N ARG A 417 12.46 -4.03 21.19
CA ARG A 417 12.90 -4.88 20.09
C ARG A 417 11.69 -5.43 19.36
N TYR A 418 11.46 -4.94 18.15
CA TYR A 418 10.32 -5.32 17.31
C TYR A 418 10.71 -6.27 16.19
N SER A 419 12.02 -6.31 15.89
CA SER A 419 12.63 -7.22 14.93
C SER A 419 14.00 -7.71 15.43
N ILE A 420 14.45 -8.84 14.86
CA ILE A 420 15.77 -9.40 15.07
C ILE A 420 16.30 -9.94 13.75
N GLY A 421 17.58 -9.80 13.48
CA GLY A 421 18.22 -10.25 12.24
C GLY A 421 19.73 -10.13 12.30
N ASP A 422 20.40 -10.33 11.16
CA ASP A 422 21.86 -10.30 11.03
C ASP A 422 22.51 -8.97 11.47
N ARG A 423 21.74 -7.87 11.44
CA ARG A 423 22.18 -6.55 11.91
C ARG A 423 21.88 -6.27 13.38
N THR A 424 21.33 -7.23 14.12
CA THR A 424 21.01 -7.04 15.55
C THR A 424 22.28 -7.10 16.38
N PRO A 425 22.64 -6.01 17.12
CA PRO A 425 23.82 -6.00 17.94
C PRO A 425 23.80 -7.12 19.00
N GLY A 426 24.90 -7.86 19.10
CA GLY A 426 25.06 -8.93 20.09
C GLY A 426 24.34 -10.23 19.77
N LEU A 427 23.81 -10.40 18.55
CA LEU A 427 23.27 -11.69 18.10
C LEU A 427 24.36 -12.77 18.19
N LYS A 428 24.03 -13.92 18.77
CA LYS A 428 25.01 -15.00 19.04
C LYS A 428 24.65 -16.24 18.23
N LEU A 429 25.65 -16.80 17.56
CA LEU A 429 25.59 -18.13 16.98
C LEU A 429 25.94 -19.18 18.04
N GLY A 430 25.40 -20.39 17.89
CA GLY A 430 25.83 -21.56 18.61
C GLY A 430 27.27 -21.96 18.27
N ALA A 431 27.89 -22.77 19.11
CA ALA A 431 29.24 -23.27 18.86
C ALA A 431 29.37 -24.11 17.58
N ASP A 432 28.26 -24.68 17.12
CA ASP A 432 28.11 -25.41 15.87
C ASP A 432 27.85 -24.52 14.66
N GLY A 433 27.72 -23.21 14.85
CA GLY A 433 27.34 -22.24 13.79
C GLY A 433 25.85 -22.13 13.55
N SER A 434 24.99 -22.78 14.33
CA SER A 434 23.52 -22.58 14.27
C SER A 434 23.11 -21.24 14.86
N LEU A 435 21.91 -20.78 14.53
CA LEU A 435 21.30 -19.60 15.14
C LEU A 435 19.94 -19.97 15.75
N GLU A 436 19.76 -19.70 17.02
CA GLU A 436 18.48 -19.82 17.71
C GLU A 436 17.92 -18.44 18.05
N ILE A 437 16.69 -18.17 17.63
CA ILE A 437 15.92 -16.98 18.03
C ILE A 437 14.81 -17.45 18.95
N TYR A 438 14.83 -16.96 20.20
CA TYR A 438 13.83 -17.29 21.22
C TYR A 438 12.63 -16.35 21.07
N ILE A 439 11.45 -16.90 20.88
CA ILE A 439 10.21 -16.15 20.65
C ILE A 439 9.24 -16.51 21.76
N GLN A 440 9.03 -15.59 22.70
CA GLN A 440 8.16 -15.74 23.85
C GLN A 440 7.89 -14.37 24.49
N ASN A 441 6.87 -14.27 25.35
CA ASN A 441 6.57 -13.03 26.07
C ASN A 441 7.60 -12.74 27.16
N ASP A 442 7.90 -13.72 27.98
CA ASP A 442 8.82 -13.60 29.10
C ASP A 442 10.28 -13.59 28.65
N ASN A 443 11.13 -12.88 29.41
CA ASN A 443 12.58 -12.87 29.16
C ASN A 443 13.16 -14.28 29.32
N PRO A 444 13.86 -14.83 28.32
CA PRO A 444 14.41 -16.20 28.37
C PRO A 444 15.65 -16.35 29.26
N GLY A 445 16.04 -15.28 29.96
CA GLY A 445 17.23 -15.23 30.81
C GLY A 445 18.45 -14.61 30.13
N ALA A 446 19.44 -14.17 30.91
CA ALA A 446 20.56 -13.37 30.45
C ALA A 446 21.40 -14.05 29.33
N ALA A 447 21.54 -15.38 29.38
CA ALA A 447 22.30 -16.13 28.38
C ALA A 447 21.63 -16.09 26.97
N LYS A 448 20.30 -15.96 26.89
CA LYS A 448 19.52 -16.01 25.68
C LYS A 448 18.96 -14.63 25.26
N ALA A 449 19.10 -13.62 26.11
CA ALA A 449 18.47 -12.29 25.89
C ALA A 449 18.95 -11.58 24.61
N SER A 450 20.19 -11.82 24.14
CA SER A 450 20.67 -11.26 22.87
C SER A 450 19.89 -11.77 21.66
N ASN A 451 19.42 -13.02 21.72
CA ASN A 451 18.69 -13.72 20.66
C ASN A 451 17.17 -13.77 20.92
N TRP A 452 16.66 -12.97 21.84
CA TRP A 452 15.25 -12.94 22.17
C TRP A 452 14.47 -11.93 21.31
N LEU A 453 13.42 -12.38 20.67
CA LEU A 453 12.40 -11.56 20.03
C LEU A 453 11.12 -11.61 20.88
N PRO A 454 10.79 -10.56 21.64
CA PRO A 454 9.62 -10.54 22.50
C PRO A 454 8.31 -10.71 21.72
N ALA A 455 7.47 -11.66 22.13
CA ALA A 455 6.12 -11.87 21.62
C ALA A 455 5.07 -11.23 22.56
N PRO A 456 3.84 -10.95 22.10
CA PRO A 456 2.74 -10.53 22.98
C PRO A 456 2.34 -11.67 23.92
N ALA A 457 1.69 -11.36 25.06
CA ALA A 457 1.05 -12.36 25.91
C ALA A 457 -0.28 -12.84 25.28
N GLY A 458 -0.26 -13.32 24.03
CA GLY A 458 -1.42 -13.71 23.26
C GLY A 458 -1.06 -14.12 21.84
N PRO A 459 -2.05 -14.19 20.93
CA PRO A 459 -1.85 -14.58 19.54
C PRO A 459 -0.88 -13.66 18.79
N PHE A 460 -0.01 -14.28 17.99
CA PHE A 460 0.96 -13.56 17.18
C PHE A 460 1.23 -14.26 15.84
N PHE A 461 1.88 -13.52 14.95
CA PHE A 461 2.60 -14.07 13.81
C PHE A 461 3.91 -13.29 13.63
N PHE A 462 4.80 -13.82 12.85
CA PHE A 462 6.01 -13.10 12.47
C PHE A 462 6.26 -13.18 10.98
N VAL A 463 7.03 -12.21 10.49
CA VAL A 463 7.45 -12.13 9.10
C VAL A 463 8.97 -12.12 9.05
N ALA A 464 9.55 -13.10 8.39
CA ALA A 464 10.94 -13.08 7.96
C ALA A 464 11.04 -12.31 6.64
N ARG A 465 11.91 -11.31 6.62
CA ARG A 465 12.19 -10.47 5.45
C ARG A 465 13.59 -10.74 4.97
N LEU A 466 13.73 -11.09 3.68
CA LEU A 466 14.97 -11.32 3.00
C LEU A 466 15.18 -10.19 2.00
N TYR A 467 16.19 -9.35 2.19
CA TYR A 467 16.52 -8.26 1.27
C TYR A 467 17.67 -8.68 0.36
N GLY A 468 17.48 -8.55 -0.96
CA GLY A 468 18.38 -9.13 -1.95
C GLY A 468 18.47 -10.65 -1.83
N PRO A 469 17.32 -11.38 -1.89
CA PRO A 469 17.34 -12.83 -1.77
C PRO A 469 18.16 -13.47 -2.89
N GLN A 470 18.91 -14.51 -2.53
CA GLN A 470 19.75 -15.28 -3.44
C GLN A 470 18.98 -16.49 -4.01
N ASP A 471 19.56 -17.15 -5.00
CA ASP A 471 19.01 -18.29 -5.70
C ASP A 471 18.36 -19.38 -4.81
N PRO A 472 18.94 -19.80 -3.67
CA PRO A 472 18.27 -20.80 -2.84
C PRO A 472 16.89 -20.37 -2.33
N ALA A 473 16.73 -19.09 -1.97
CA ALA A 473 15.41 -18.57 -1.57
C ALA A 473 14.48 -18.40 -2.77
N LEU A 474 14.98 -17.82 -3.87
CA LEU A 474 14.19 -17.59 -5.09
C LEU A 474 13.70 -18.88 -5.75
N LYS A 475 14.52 -19.93 -5.72
CA LYS A 475 14.19 -21.25 -6.27
C LYS A 475 13.46 -22.17 -5.29
N GLY A 476 13.22 -21.73 -4.06
CA GLY A 476 12.51 -22.49 -3.03
C GLY A 476 13.30 -23.69 -2.46
N THR A 477 14.61 -23.76 -2.70
CA THR A 477 15.47 -24.78 -2.09
C THR A 477 15.86 -24.43 -0.66
N TRP A 478 15.75 -23.18 -0.27
CA TRP A 478 15.76 -22.70 1.09
C TRP A 478 14.35 -22.27 1.50
N THR A 479 13.90 -22.69 2.67
CA THR A 479 12.64 -22.29 3.26
C THR A 479 12.84 -21.87 4.71
N LEU A 480 11.99 -20.96 5.19
CA LEU A 480 12.00 -20.54 6.59
C LEU A 480 11.76 -21.74 7.52
N PRO A 481 12.67 -22.03 8.47
CA PRO A 481 12.46 -23.11 9.43
C PRO A 481 11.16 -22.93 10.22
N ARG A 482 10.51 -24.02 10.56
CA ARG A 482 9.31 -23.97 11.41
C ARG A 482 9.72 -23.72 12.86
N LEU A 483 8.90 -22.94 13.58
CA LEU A 483 9.02 -22.79 15.01
C LEU A 483 8.88 -24.16 15.70
N ALA A 484 9.75 -24.41 16.66
CA ALA A 484 9.61 -25.51 17.62
C ALA A 484 9.19 -24.96 18.98
N GLU A 485 8.26 -25.65 19.66
CA GLU A 485 7.93 -25.33 21.04
C GLU A 485 8.99 -25.88 21.98
N ILE A 486 9.43 -25.07 22.94
CA ILE A 486 10.34 -25.47 24.01
C ILE A 486 9.59 -25.50 25.33
N LYS A 487 9.73 -26.61 26.03
CA LYS A 487 9.12 -26.83 27.34
C LYS A 487 9.82 -26.07 28.46
#